data_3ccb5258179b3b5c66adf5e48facc76c
#
_entry.id   3ccb5258179b3b5c66adf5e48facc76c
#
_cell.length_a   1.000
_cell.length_b   1.000
_cell.length_c   1.000
_cell.angle_alpha   90.00
_cell.angle_beta   90.00
_cell.angle_gamma   90.00
#
_symmetry.space_group_name_H-M   'P 1'
#
loop_
_entity.id
_entity.type
_entity.pdbx_description
1 polymer ?
#
loop_
_entity_poly.entity_id
_entity_poly.type
_entity_poly.pdbx_seq_one_letter_code
_entity_poly.pdbx_strand_id
1 'polypeptide(L)'
;ENSYAKEVTDEFIEPTVIVKENGEPTAVIKDGDSVIFINFRPDRAREISRTFCCDDFDGFARGERIKTDYVCFTEYDVTIPNKKVVFKEEEIVNTLGEYLASKGLKQARIAETEKYAHVTFFFNGGVEKPNEGEDRFLIPSPKVATYDLQPEMSAPEVCETLIKVIKEGKHDV
;
A
#
# COMPACT_ATOMS: atom_id res chain seq x y z
N GLU A 1 4.41 -7.08 26.42
CA GLU A 1 5.33 -7.96 27.16
C GLU A 1 4.98 -9.45 26.97
N ASN A 2 3.71 -9.86 27.11
CA ASN A 2 3.32 -11.26 26.98
C ASN A 2 3.59 -11.87 25.59
N SER A 3 3.44 -11.08 24.52
CA SER A 3 3.75 -11.52 23.15
C SER A 3 5.25 -11.68 22.95
N TYR A 4 6.04 -10.73 23.42
CA TYR A 4 7.50 -10.79 23.35
C TYR A 4 8.06 -11.98 24.15
N ALA A 5 7.46 -12.32 25.29
CA ALA A 5 7.82 -13.51 26.05
C ALA A 5 7.55 -14.83 25.31
N LYS A 6 6.74 -14.80 24.24
CA LYS A 6 6.44 -15.91 23.34
C LYS A 6 7.20 -15.81 22.01
N GLU A 7 8.19 -14.94 21.92
CA GLU A 7 8.96 -14.64 20.70
C GLU A 7 8.11 -14.07 19.54
N VAL A 8 6.89 -13.60 19.83
CA VAL A 8 6.02 -12.90 18.87
C VAL A 8 6.21 -11.41 19.06
N THR A 9 6.97 -10.78 18.16
CA THR A 9 7.44 -9.41 18.30
C THR A 9 6.97 -8.52 17.15
N ASP A 10 6.95 -7.21 17.37
CA ASP A 10 6.75 -6.15 16.38
C ASP A 10 5.51 -6.38 15.49
N GLU A 11 5.66 -6.48 14.20
CA GLU A 11 4.57 -6.64 13.22
C GLU A 11 3.86 -7.99 13.25
N PHE A 12 4.43 -8.97 13.95
CA PHE A 12 3.84 -10.30 14.13
C PHE A 12 2.93 -10.41 15.36
N ILE A 13 2.82 -9.35 16.17
CA ILE A 13 1.92 -9.33 17.34
C ILE A 13 0.48 -9.51 16.85
N GLU A 14 -0.18 -10.55 17.37
CA GLU A 14 -1.57 -10.85 17.03
C GLU A 14 -2.54 -9.81 17.61
N PRO A 15 -3.69 -9.59 16.94
CA PRO A 15 -4.74 -8.71 17.45
C PRO A 15 -5.12 -9.05 18.89
N THR A 16 -5.07 -8.06 19.77
CA THR A 16 -5.25 -8.26 21.21
C THR A 16 -6.37 -7.38 21.74
N VAL A 17 -7.34 -7.98 22.41
CA VAL A 17 -8.44 -7.28 23.07
C VAL A 17 -8.14 -7.12 24.55
N ILE A 18 -8.14 -5.89 25.05
CA ILE A 18 -8.06 -5.60 26.48
C ILE A 18 -9.43 -5.79 27.10
N VAL A 19 -9.52 -6.68 28.07
CA VAL A 19 -10.78 -7.02 28.73
C VAL A 19 -10.78 -6.57 30.19
N LYS A 20 -11.99 -6.35 30.72
CA LYS A 20 -12.26 -6.12 32.14
C LYS A 20 -12.15 -7.44 32.93
N GLU A 21 -12.26 -7.37 34.25
CA GLU A 21 -12.24 -8.55 35.12
C GLU A 21 -13.35 -9.56 34.80
N ASN A 22 -14.48 -9.10 34.26
CA ASN A 22 -15.61 -9.94 33.88
C ASN A 22 -15.45 -10.57 32.46
N GLY A 23 -14.31 -10.36 31.79
CA GLY A 23 -14.02 -10.87 30.45
C GLY A 23 -14.60 -10.05 29.28
N GLU A 24 -15.37 -8.99 29.54
CA GLU A 24 -15.87 -8.10 28.49
C GLU A 24 -14.78 -7.14 27.99
N PRO A 25 -14.78 -6.75 26.70
CA PRO A 25 -13.89 -5.72 26.19
C PRO A 25 -13.98 -4.43 27.03
N THR A 26 -12.83 -3.80 27.30
CA THR A 26 -12.78 -2.53 28.03
C THR A 26 -13.54 -1.44 27.30
N ALA A 27 -13.42 -1.39 25.98
CA ALA A 27 -14.16 -0.52 25.09
C ALA A 27 -14.36 -1.18 23.73
N VAL A 28 -15.41 -0.78 23.04
CA VAL A 28 -15.69 -1.15 21.65
C VAL A 28 -16.17 0.09 20.90
N ILE A 29 -15.89 0.15 19.61
CA ILE A 29 -16.40 1.20 18.73
C ILE A 29 -17.88 0.95 18.48
N LYS A 30 -18.69 2.00 18.51
CA LYS A 30 -20.16 1.97 18.36
C LYS A 30 -20.60 2.93 17.27
N ASP A 31 -21.85 2.77 16.85
CA ASP A 31 -22.51 3.73 15.96
C ASP A 31 -22.48 5.15 16.57
N GLY A 32 -22.09 6.11 15.74
CA GLY A 32 -21.95 7.51 16.13
C GLY A 32 -20.59 7.88 16.73
N ASP A 33 -19.70 6.92 16.95
CA ASP A 33 -18.32 7.24 17.38
C ASP A 33 -17.53 7.90 16.25
N SER A 34 -16.58 8.77 16.65
CA SER A 34 -15.63 9.38 15.72
C SER A 34 -14.32 8.60 15.74
N VAL A 35 -13.82 8.26 14.55
CA VAL A 35 -12.52 7.60 14.35
C VAL A 35 -11.62 8.51 13.55
N ILE A 36 -10.51 8.95 14.13
CA ILE A 36 -9.47 9.72 13.43
C ILE A 36 -8.29 8.81 13.20
N PHE A 37 -8.05 8.46 11.93
CA PHE A 37 -6.96 7.57 11.55
C PHE A 37 -5.75 8.40 11.11
N ILE A 38 -4.82 8.58 12.05
CA ILE A 38 -3.61 9.39 11.87
C ILE A 38 -2.52 8.53 11.23
N ASN A 39 -2.61 8.33 9.92
CA ASN A 39 -1.62 7.64 9.11
C ASN A 39 -1.50 8.37 7.77
N PHE A 40 -0.28 8.66 7.31
CA PHE A 40 -0.08 9.37 6.05
C PHE A 40 0.19 8.42 4.86
N ARG A 41 0.68 7.18 5.10
CA ARG A 41 0.89 6.20 4.05
C ARG A 41 -0.42 5.50 3.69
N PRO A 42 -0.80 5.42 2.39
CA PRO A 42 -2.09 4.86 1.99
C PRO A 42 -2.10 3.33 1.85
N ASP A 43 -0.96 2.67 1.64
CA ASP A 43 -0.86 1.28 1.22
C ASP A 43 -1.72 0.31 2.04
N ARG A 44 -1.42 0.09 3.31
CA ARG A 44 -2.23 -0.76 4.20
C ARG A 44 -3.35 0.00 4.92
N ALA A 45 -3.27 1.35 5.01
CA ALA A 45 -4.30 2.17 5.63
C ALA A 45 -5.66 2.04 4.92
N ARG A 46 -5.66 1.79 3.61
CA ARG A 46 -6.89 1.53 2.83
C ARG A 46 -7.63 0.28 3.30
N GLU A 47 -6.94 -0.76 3.76
CA GLU A 47 -7.56 -2.02 4.21
C GLU A 47 -8.42 -1.80 5.45
N ILE A 48 -7.87 -1.16 6.49
CA ILE A 48 -8.63 -0.86 7.70
C ILE A 48 -9.72 0.20 7.44
N SER A 49 -9.46 1.17 6.56
CA SER A 49 -10.46 2.17 6.19
C SER A 49 -11.67 1.55 5.50
N ARG A 50 -11.46 0.58 4.61
CA ARG A 50 -12.56 -0.18 3.99
C ARG A 50 -13.40 -0.92 5.02
N THR A 51 -12.77 -1.47 6.05
CA THR A 51 -13.46 -2.15 7.14
C THR A 51 -14.50 -1.25 7.82
N PHE A 52 -14.21 0.03 8.00
CA PHE A 52 -15.12 0.99 8.65
C PHE A 52 -16.06 1.69 7.66
N CYS A 53 -15.65 1.88 6.42
CA CYS A 53 -16.32 2.79 5.50
C CYS A 53 -17.15 2.11 4.42
N CYS A 54 -16.79 0.90 3.98
CA CYS A 54 -17.52 0.20 2.92
C CYS A 54 -18.70 -0.58 3.50
N ASP A 55 -19.90 -0.43 2.91
CA ASP A 55 -21.05 -1.26 3.26
C ASP A 55 -20.85 -2.68 2.73
N ASP A 56 -20.36 -2.80 1.49
CA ASP A 56 -19.99 -4.05 0.87
C ASP A 56 -18.50 -4.34 1.17
N PHE A 57 -18.25 -5.33 2.03
CA PHE A 57 -16.92 -5.68 2.53
C PHE A 57 -16.78 -7.20 2.68
N ASP A 58 -15.77 -7.76 2.02
CA ASP A 58 -15.51 -9.20 1.90
C ASP A 58 -14.19 -9.67 2.55
N GLY A 59 -13.43 -8.77 3.18
CA GLY A 59 -12.13 -9.09 3.77
C GLY A 59 -12.17 -10.08 4.94
N PHE A 60 -13.23 -10.05 5.74
CA PHE A 60 -13.53 -10.99 6.82
C PHE A 60 -14.98 -10.84 7.28
N ALA A 61 -15.46 -11.82 8.07
CA ALA A 61 -16.83 -11.78 8.62
C ALA A 61 -16.97 -10.72 9.72
N ARG A 62 -17.30 -9.49 9.32
CA ARG A 62 -17.45 -8.31 10.19
C ARG A 62 -18.84 -8.17 10.79
N GLY A 63 -19.87 -8.73 10.14
CA GLY A 63 -21.26 -8.40 10.37
C GLY A 63 -21.66 -7.06 9.72
N GLU A 64 -22.69 -6.39 10.27
CA GLU A 64 -23.10 -5.08 9.79
C GLU A 64 -22.04 -4.01 10.06
N ARG A 65 -21.94 -3.01 9.16
CA ARG A 65 -21.00 -1.92 9.33
C ARG A 65 -21.38 -1.03 10.50
N ILE A 66 -20.45 -0.77 11.40
CA ILE A 66 -20.57 0.25 12.43
C ILE A 66 -20.49 1.63 11.77
N LYS A 67 -21.52 2.46 11.94
CA LYS A 67 -21.62 3.79 11.31
C LYS A 67 -20.87 4.83 12.12
N THR A 68 -19.57 4.95 11.85
CA THR A 68 -18.68 5.92 12.49
C THR A 68 -18.52 7.18 11.66
N ASP A 69 -18.15 8.30 12.32
CA ASP A 69 -17.59 9.47 11.64
C ASP A 69 -16.09 9.23 11.41
N TYR A 70 -15.76 8.65 10.24
CA TYR A 70 -14.41 8.20 9.93
C TYR A 70 -13.62 9.29 9.21
N VAL A 71 -12.49 9.69 9.79
CA VAL A 71 -11.61 10.75 9.30
C VAL A 71 -10.25 10.17 8.97
N CYS A 72 -9.88 10.16 7.69
CA CYS A 72 -8.55 9.82 7.20
C CYS A 72 -7.62 11.04 7.29
N PHE A 73 -6.39 10.82 7.71
CA PHE A 73 -5.39 11.89 7.73
C PHE A 73 -5.06 12.38 6.31
N THR A 74 -4.84 11.44 5.38
CA THR A 74 -4.67 11.72 3.94
C THR A 74 -5.67 10.91 3.11
N GLU A 75 -5.74 11.15 1.81
CA GLU A 75 -6.56 10.37 0.90
C GLU A 75 -5.90 9.00 0.64
N TYR A 76 -6.44 7.94 1.25
CA TYR A 76 -5.90 6.58 1.10
C TYR A 76 -6.38 5.88 -0.18
N ASP A 77 -7.60 6.16 -0.59
CA ASP A 77 -8.22 5.60 -1.79
C ASP A 77 -9.52 6.39 -2.07
N VAL A 78 -9.59 7.01 -3.23
CA VAL A 78 -10.74 7.82 -3.65
C VAL A 78 -12.04 7.02 -3.75
N THR A 79 -11.94 5.71 -3.94
CA THR A 79 -13.09 4.81 -4.09
C THR A 79 -13.76 4.45 -2.76
N ILE A 80 -13.11 4.68 -1.62
CA ILE A 80 -13.67 4.39 -0.30
C ILE A 80 -14.76 5.41 0.03
N PRO A 81 -16.03 4.98 0.24
CA PRO A 81 -17.12 5.87 0.62
C PRO A 81 -17.06 6.24 2.11
N ASN A 82 -18.01 7.05 2.57
CA ASN A 82 -18.31 7.28 4.00
C ASN A 82 -17.11 7.74 4.84
N LYS A 83 -16.13 8.43 4.24
CA LYS A 83 -14.95 8.99 4.92
C LYS A 83 -14.85 10.49 4.74
N LYS A 84 -14.15 11.13 5.66
CA LYS A 84 -13.64 12.50 5.52
C LYS A 84 -12.12 12.45 5.37
N VAL A 85 -11.52 13.45 4.75
CA VAL A 85 -10.07 13.56 4.55
C VAL A 85 -9.60 14.92 5.06
N VAL A 86 -8.59 14.93 5.94
CA VAL A 86 -8.01 16.15 6.49
C VAL A 86 -7.12 16.83 5.46
N PHE A 87 -6.13 16.10 4.96
CA PHE A 87 -5.17 16.59 3.96
C PHE A 87 -5.45 15.89 2.63
N LYS A 88 -6.01 16.62 1.70
CA LYS A 88 -6.18 16.13 0.32
C LYS A 88 -4.82 16.08 -0.36
N GLU A 89 -4.63 15.11 -1.24
CA GLU A 89 -3.44 15.04 -2.08
C GLU A 89 -3.40 16.26 -3.00
N GLU A 90 -2.23 16.89 -3.05
CA GLU A 90 -1.90 17.86 -4.09
C GLU A 90 -1.41 17.10 -5.32
N GLU A 91 -1.87 17.49 -6.49
CA GLU A 91 -1.43 16.89 -7.74
C GLU A 91 0.05 17.22 -7.95
N ILE A 92 0.89 16.17 -7.99
CA ILE A 92 2.31 16.31 -8.30
C ILE A 92 2.45 16.34 -9.82
N VAL A 93 2.78 17.51 -10.35
CA VAL A 93 3.00 17.72 -11.77
C VAL A 93 4.49 17.81 -12.10
N ASN A 94 4.82 17.57 -13.37
CA ASN A 94 6.20 17.61 -13.86
C ASN A 94 7.12 16.60 -13.18
N THR A 95 6.61 15.40 -12.98
CA THR A 95 7.41 14.25 -12.51
C THR A 95 8.51 13.93 -13.52
N LEU A 96 9.53 13.16 -13.09
CA LEU A 96 10.59 12.72 -14.00
C LEU A 96 10.01 11.99 -15.22
N GLY A 97 9.01 11.13 -15.01
CA GLY A 97 8.36 10.37 -16.09
C GLY A 97 7.69 11.28 -17.12
N GLU A 98 6.96 12.30 -16.67
CA GLU A 98 6.34 13.31 -17.55
C GLU A 98 7.39 14.15 -18.28
N TYR A 99 8.46 14.54 -17.59
CA TYR A 99 9.55 15.31 -18.21
C TYR A 99 10.24 14.51 -19.31
N LEU A 100 10.57 13.25 -19.08
CA LEU A 100 11.17 12.36 -20.09
C LEU A 100 10.23 12.18 -21.29
N ALA A 101 8.94 11.93 -21.05
CA ALA A 101 7.92 11.84 -22.08
C ALA A 101 7.84 13.14 -22.92
N SER A 102 7.88 14.31 -22.29
CA SER A 102 7.86 15.61 -22.98
C SER A 102 9.07 15.85 -23.89
N LYS A 103 10.17 15.11 -23.66
CA LYS A 103 11.37 15.12 -24.51
C LYS A 103 11.38 14.01 -25.56
N GLY A 104 10.33 13.20 -25.63
CA GLY A 104 10.25 12.04 -26.52
C GLY A 104 11.19 10.90 -26.15
N LEU A 105 11.71 10.91 -24.92
CA LEU A 105 12.61 9.88 -24.40
C LEU A 105 11.83 8.67 -23.91
N LYS A 106 12.38 7.50 -24.11
CA LYS A 106 11.83 6.23 -23.66
C LYS A 106 12.44 5.80 -22.33
N GLN A 107 11.60 5.30 -21.43
CA GLN A 107 12.00 4.92 -20.08
C GLN A 107 11.53 3.52 -19.72
N ALA A 108 12.36 2.77 -18.99
CA ALA A 108 12.03 1.46 -18.45
C ALA A 108 11.87 1.51 -16.94
N ARG A 109 10.79 0.90 -16.43
CA ARG A 109 10.52 0.73 -14.99
C ARG A 109 10.57 -0.76 -14.69
N ILE A 110 11.57 -1.18 -13.91
CA ILE A 110 11.82 -2.59 -13.65
C ILE A 110 11.84 -2.82 -12.14
N ALA A 111 10.99 -3.69 -11.65
CA ALA A 111 10.99 -4.09 -10.25
C ALA A 111 10.28 -5.41 -10.03
N GLU A 112 10.57 -6.05 -8.90
CA GLU A 112 9.76 -7.14 -8.40
C GLU A 112 8.48 -6.66 -7.72
N THR A 113 7.50 -7.55 -7.48
CA THR A 113 6.15 -7.24 -7.02
C THR A 113 6.12 -6.28 -5.83
N GLU A 114 6.94 -6.53 -4.80
CA GLU A 114 6.98 -5.73 -3.57
C GLU A 114 7.46 -4.27 -3.79
N LYS A 115 8.14 -4.01 -4.89
CA LYS A 115 8.69 -2.69 -5.24
C LYS A 115 8.08 -2.07 -6.49
N TYR A 116 7.24 -2.83 -7.20
CA TYR A 116 6.69 -2.38 -8.48
C TYR A 116 5.89 -1.07 -8.37
N ALA A 117 4.99 -0.98 -7.40
CA ALA A 117 4.22 0.24 -7.16
C ALA A 117 5.12 1.45 -6.83
N HIS A 118 6.27 1.22 -6.17
CA HIS A 118 7.21 2.29 -5.81
C HIS A 118 7.87 2.92 -7.03
N VAL A 119 8.24 2.12 -8.04
CA VAL A 119 8.88 2.62 -9.27
C VAL A 119 7.88 2.98 -10.36
N THR A 120 6.58 2.76 -10.16
CA THR A 120 5.50 3.10 -11.11
C THR A 120 4.56 4.13 -10.51
N PHE A 121 3.51 3.71 -9.82
CA PHE A 121 2.47 4.56 -9.24
C PHE A 121 3.02 5.70 -8.38
N PHE A 122 3.82 5.38 -7.34
CA PHE A 122 4.36 6.41 -6.44
C PHE A 122 5.38 7.31 -7.12
N PHE A 123 6.22 6.75 -7.98
CA PHE A 123 7.22 7.52 -8.72
C PHE A 123 6.58 8.47 -9.75
N ASN A 124 5.40 8.13 -10.25
CA ASN A 124 4.59 8.95 -11.14
C ASN A 124 3.61 9.87 -10.39
N GLY A 125 3.88 10.17 -9.12
CA GLY A 125 3.09 11.13 -8.35
C GLY A 125 1.67 10.64 -8.01
N GLY A 126 1.46 9.31 -7.90
CA GLY A 126 0.15 8.73 -7.60
C GLY A 126 -0.70 8.45 -8.85
N VAL A 127 -0.11 8.53 -10.04
CA VAL A 127 -0.80 8.25 -11.31
C VAL A 127 -0.50 6.83 -11.77
N GLU A 128 -1.53 5.98 -11.88
CA GLU A 128 -1.38 4.59 -12.30
C GLU A 128 -1.04 4.44 -13.79
N LYS A 129 -1.58 5.34 -14.63
CA LYS A 129 -1.37 5.30 -16.07
C LYS A 129 0.10 5.56 -16.41
N PRO A 130 0.75 4.69 -17.22
CA PRO A 130 2.09 4.94 -17.71
C PRO A 130 2.20 6.24 -18.51
N ASN A 131 3.33 6.92 -18.40
CA ASN A 131 3.66 8.04 -19.26
C ASN A 131 3.91 7.58 -20.71
N GLU A 132 3.88 8.49 -21.64
CA GLU A 132 4.27 8.18 -23.03
C GLU A 132 5.74 7.71 -23.05
N GLY A 133 6.02 6.61 -23.73
CA GLY A 133 7.35 6.01 -23.78
C GLY A 133 7.80 5.29 -22.49
N GLU A 134 6.89 5.08 -21.54
CA GLU A 134 7.16 4.33 -20.31
C GLU A 134 6.78 2.85 -20.46
N ASP A 135 7.79 1.98 -20.49
CA ASP A 135 7.61 0.52 -20.45
C ASP A 135 7.82 -0.01 -19.04
N ARG A 136 6.97 -0.93 -18.61
CA ARG A 136 6.96 -1.51 -17.27
C ARG A 136 7.25 -3.00 -17.30
N PHE A 137 8.20 -3.45 -16.48
CA PHE A 137 8.62 -4.84 -16.34
C PHE A 137 8.43 -5.29 -14.90
N LEU A 138 7.42 -6.12 -14.69
CA LEU A 138 7.12 -6.71 -13.38
C LEU A 138 7.75 -8.09 -13.27
N ILE A 139 8.57 -8.30 -12.27
CA ILE A 139 9.12 -9.59 -11.88
C ILE A 139 8.37 -10.08 -10.64
N PRO A 140 7.83 -11.32 -10.62
CA PRO A 140 7.17 -11.84 -9.43
C PRO A 140 8.15 -11.94 -8.25
N SER A 141 7.76 -11.42 -7.08
CA SER A 141 8.50 -11.68 -5.84
C SER A 141 8.34 -13.13 -5.40
N PRO A 142 9.32 -13.70 -4.65
CA PRO A 142 9.24 -15.07 -4.19
C PRO A 142 8.05 -15.28 -3.25
N LYS A 143 7.42 -16.44 -3.35
CA LYS A 143 6.27 -16.83 -2.52
C LYS A 143 6.74 -17.54 -1.25
N VAL A 144 7.33 -16.79 -0.35
CA VAL A 144 7.78 -17.24 0.98
C VAL A 144 6.95 -16.57 2.07
N ALA A 145 6.90 -17.17 3.25
CA ALA A 145 6.13 -16.62 4.36
C ALA A 145 6.69 -15.29 4.85
N THR A 146 8.02 -15.20 4.93
CA THR A 146 8.77 -13.98 5.28
C THR A 146 10.06 -13.93 4.46
N TYR A 147 10.54 -12.74 4.13
CA TYR A 147 11.66 -12.59 3.19
C TYR A 147 13.04 -12.86 3.79
N ASP A 148 13.15 -13.06 5.10
CA ASP A 148 14.35 -13.62 5.75
C ASP A 148 14.63 -15.06 5.31
N LEU A 149 13.61 -15.78 4.81
CA LEU A 149 13.74 -17.12 4.23
C LEU A 149 14.33 -17.10 2.81
N GLN A 150 14.28 -15.95 2.13
CA GLN A 150 14.89 -15.72 0.81
C GLN A 150 15.31 -14.25 0.70
N PRO A 151 16.39 -13.83 1.38
CA PRO A 151 16.77 -12.43 1.49
C PRO A 151 17.19 -11.79 0.17
N GLU A 152 17.70 -12.57 -0.79
CA GLU A 152 18.00 -12.12 -2.15
C GLU A 152 16.75 -11.77 -2.97
N MET A 153 15.58 -12.27 -2.54
CA MET A 153 14.30 -12.07 -3.21
C MET A 153 14.38 -12.41 -4.72
N SER A 154 13.89 -11.54 -5.60
CA SER A 154 14.00 -11.71 -7.07
C SER A 154 15.08 -10.82 -7.68
N ALA A 155 16.10 -10.44 -6.93
CA ALA A 155 17.18 -9.59 -7.43
C ALA A 155 17.93 -10.18 -8.65
N PRO A 156 18.20 -11.50 -8.73
CA PRO A 156 18.82 -12.10 -9.92
C PRO A 156 17.97 -11.88 -11.18
N GLU A 157 16.67 -12.17 -11.15
CA GLU A 157 15.75 -12.05 -12.28
C GLU A 157 15.54 -10.57 -12.69
N VAL A 158 15.51 -9.66 -11.71
CA VAL A 158 15.48 -8.22 -11.95
C VAL A 158 16.76 -7.80 -12.69
N CYS A 159 17.93 -8.28 -12.26
CA CYS A 159 19.21 -8.00 -12.88
C CYS A 159 19.27 -8.53 -14.32
N GLU A 160 18.83 -9.76 -14.56
CA GLU A 160 18.77 -10.36 -15.90
C GLU A 160 17.86 -9.54 -16.84
N THR A 161 16.68 -9.15 -16.34
CA THR A 161 15.75 -8.31 -17.10
C THR A 161 16.37 -6.96 -17.42
N LEU A 162 17.02 -6.30 -16.45
CA LEU A 162 17.72 -5.04 -16.67
C LEU A 162 18.79 -5.15 -17.73
N ILE A 163 19.65 -6.17 -17.66
CA ILE A 163 20.71 -6.43 -18.65
C ILE A 163 20.10 -6.62 -20.05
N LYS A 164 19.00 -7.37 -20.15
CA LYS A 164 18.29 -7.58 -21.42
C LYS A 164 17.78 -6.27 -22.00
N VAL A 165 17.08 -5.46 -21.19
CA VAL A 165 16.52 -4.17 -21.59
C VAL A 165 17.62 -3.21 -22.06
N ILE A 166 18.75 -3.14 -21.35
CA ILE A 166 19.91 -2.33 -21.74
C ILE A 166 20.49 -2.82 -23.09
N LYS A 167 20.67 -4.14 -23.28
CA LYS A 167 21.20 -4.70 -24.53
C LYS A 167 20.28 -4.49 -25.72
N GLU A 168 18.98 -4.41 -25.51
CA GLU A 168 18.01 -4.11 -26.57
C GLU A 168 18.13 -2.67 -27.07
N GLY A 169 18.66 -1.75 -26.27
CA GLY A 169 18.91 -0.35 -26.64
C GLY A 169 17.67 0.43 -27.07
N LYS A 170 16.49 0.05 -26.54
CA LYS A 170 15.22 0.69 -26.88
C LYS A 170 14.86 1.86 -25.96
N HIS A 171 15.47 1.96 -24.80
CA HIS A 171 15.19 2.93 -23.76
C HIS A 171 16.40 3.83 -23.53
N ASP A 172 16.11 5.09 -23.23
CA ASP A 172 17.11 6.11 -22.95
C ASP A 172 17.42 6.21 -21.45
N VAL A 173 16.45 5.79 -20.59
CA VAL A 173 16.51 5.85 -19.13
C VAL A 173 15.93 4.59 -18.50
#